data_019c8be197a8179df5af5346f4fd6b91
#
_entry.id   019c8be197a8179df5af5346f4fd6b91
#
_cell.length_a   1.000
_cell.length_b   1.000
_cell.length_c   1.000
_cell.angle_alpha   90.00
_cell.angle_beta   90.00
_cell.angle_gamma   90.00
#
_symmetry.space_group_name_H-M   'P 1'
#
loop_
_entity.id
_entity.type
_entity.pdbx_description
1 polymer ?
#
loop_
_entity_poly.entity_id
_entity_poly.type
_entity_poly.pdbx_seq_one_letter_code
_entity_poly.pdbx_strand_id
1 'polypeptide(L)'
;MGKGQLHPSETLWHTDAHTGARVRQVTSAACIHHHPFFFVPAHDQAMRYTFFVSHRSGQPQIYAELRASGQLLQLTDHPHLVPWSLHPTHDGRHLLFTTQSGAHRLDMETLQEEVLVAFEQQPNQVEGMVGAAMGTTTLSGDDRTWAIPVRHGGRSHMLFIDLQQQTTHEAFDNTII
;
A
#
# COMPACT_ATOMS: atom_id res chain seq x y z
N MET A 1 1.23 -20.10 -0.10
CA MET A 1 1.67 -18.87 -0.71
C MET A 1 2.01 -17.93 0.42
N GLY A 2 3.07 -17.14 0.32
CA GLY A 2 3.49 -16.32 1.43
C GLY A 2 4.47 -15.22 0.99
N LYS A 3 4.81 -14.34 1.91
CA LYS A 3 5.77 -13.24 1.73
C LYS A 3 7.09 -13.75 1.16
N GLY A 4 7.63 -13.04 0.18
CA GLY A 4 8.86 -13.40 -0.54
C GLY A 4 8.66 -14.38 -1.71
N GLN A 5 7.46 -14.90 -1.92
CA GLN A 5 7.20 -15.81 -3.02
C GLN A 5 7.21 -15.07 -4.36
N LEU A 6 8.00 -15.60 -5.31
CA LEU A 6 8.00 -15.17 -6.70
C LEU A 6 7.01 -16.01 -7.51
N HIS A 7 6.22 -15.33 -8.34
CA HIS A 7 5.32 -15.90 -9.32
C HIS A 7 5.85 -15.62 -10.73
N PRO A 8 5.58 -16.49 -11.71
CA PRO A 8 5.89 -16.20 -13.11
C PRO A 8 5.28 -14.89 -13.59
N SER A 9 5.85 -14.32 -14.64
CA SER A 9 5.26 -13.18 -15.31
C SER A 9 3.87 -13.52 -15.86
N GLU A 10 2.92 -12.65 -15.61
CA GLU A 10 1.57 -12.68 -16.18
C GLU A 10 1.35 -11.54 -17.17
N THR A 11 2.43 -10.85 -17.54
CA THR A 11 2.37 -9.66 -18.39
C THR A 11 1.82 -9.98 -19.76
N LEU A 12 0.77 -9.25 -20.14
CA LEU A 12 0.21 -9.27 -21.49
C LEU A 12 0.27 -7.85 -22.09
N TRP A 13 0.43 -7.79 -23.40
CA TRP A 13 0.43 -6.54 -24.14
C TRP A 13 -0.77 -6.47 -25.07
N HIS A 14 -1.46 -5.34 -25.02
CA HIS A 14 -2.57 -5.04 -25.91
C HIS A 14 -2.30 -3.74 -26.65
N THR A 15 -2.89 -3.60 -27.82
CA THR A 15 -2.96 -2.32 -28.50
C THR A 15 -4.40 -1.82 -28.39
N ASP A 16 -4.58 -0.64 -27.83
CA ASP A 16 -5.88 0.00 -27.78
C ASP A 16 -6.36 0.32 -29.20
N ALA A 17 -7.54 -0.18 -29.56
CA ALA A 17 -8.04 -0.08 -30.93
C ALA A 17 -8.43 1.36 -31.34
N HIS A 18 -8.71 2.25 -30.38
CA HIS A 18 -9.13 3.62 -30.66
C HIS A 18 -7.96 4.59 -30.70
N THR A 19 -7.00 4.42 -29.82
CA THR A 19 -5.88 5.35 -29.66
C THR A 19 -4.57 4.85 -30.26
N GLY A 20 -4.45 3.54 -30.55
CA GLY A 20 -3.20 2.90 -30.94
C GLY A 20 -2.21 2.75 -29.80
N ALA A 21 -2.55 3.16 -28.58
CA ALA A 21 -1.67 3.08 -27.43
C ALA A 21 -1.36 1.62 -27.05
N ARG A 22 -0.10 1.36 -26.69
CA ARG A 22 0.29 0.06 -26.15
C ARG A 22 -0.05 0.02 -24.65
N VAL A 23 -0.91 -0.90 -24.28
CA VAL A 23 -1.33 -1.14 -22.90
C VAL A 23 -0.63 -2.39 -22.37
N ARG A 24 -0.01 -2.28 -21.21
CA ARG A 24 0.60 -3.40 -20.50
C ARG A 24 -0.30 -3.84 -19.36
N GLN A 25 -0.81 -5.03 -19.44
CA GLN A 25 -1.52 -5.70 -18.34
C GLN A 25 -0.48 -6.39 -17.46
N VAL A 26 -0.47 -6.09 -16.17
CA VAL A 26 0.55 -6.58 -15.21
C VAL A 26 0.21 -7.97 -14.68
N THR A 27 -1.08 -8.26 -14.48
CA THR A 27 -1.56 -9.53 -13.92
C THR A 27 -2.78 -10.03 -14.68
N SER A 28 -2.91 -11.35 -14.80
CA SER A 28 -4.03 -12.04 -15.47
C SER A 28 -4.75 -13.05 -14.58
N ALA A 29 -4.39 -13.16 -13.31
CA ALA A 29 -5.05 -14.06 -12.37
C ALA A 29 -6.54 -13.71 -12.21
N ALA A 30 -7.41 -14.73 -12.18
CA ALA A 30 -8.86 -14.56 -12.07
C ALA A 30 -9.29 -14.25 -10.63
N CYS A 31 -8.86 -13.10 -10.09
CA CYS A 31 -9.22 -12.63 -8.77
C CYS A 31 -9.24 -11.10 -8.73
N ILE A 32 -9.60 -10.52 -7.59
CA ILE A 32 -9.61 -9.06 -7.43
C ILE A 32 -8.17 -8.54 -7.42
N HIS A 33 -7.93 -7.52 -8.22
CA HIS A 33 -6.72 -6.72 -8.23
C HIS A 33 -7.07 -5.25 -8.23
N HIS A 34 -6.30 -4.44 -7.54
CA HIS A 34 -6.40 -2.99 -7.66
C HIS A 34 -5.04 -2.32 -7.42
N HIS A 35 -4.88 -1.17 -8.05
CA HIS A 35 -3.72 -0.31 -7.81
C HIS A 35 -3.83 0.36 -6.43
N PRO A 36 -2.77 1.02 -5.91
CA PRO A 36 -2.87 1.93 -4.78
C PRO A 36 -3.96 2.98 -5.00
N PHE A 37 -4.33 3.69 -3.96
CA PHE A 37 -5.34 4.73 -4.12
C PHE A 37 -4.94 5.75 -5.19
N PHE A 38 -5.89 6.35 -5.89
CA PHE A 38 -5.68 7.07 -7.16
C PHE A 38 -4.65 8.22 -7.11
N PHE A 39 -4.34 8.77 -5.95
CA PHE A 39 -3.29 9.78 -5.78
C PHE A 39 -1.95 9.22 -5.29
N VAL A 40 -1.86 7.90 -5.05
CA VAL A 40 -0.63 7.24 -4.63
C VAL A 40 0.04 6.62 -5.86
N PRO A 41 1.32 6.92 -6.12
CA PRO A 41 2.04 6.29 -7.23
C PRO A 41 2.06 4.76 -7.08
N ALA A 42 1.73 4.06 -8.17
CA ALA A 42 1.82 2.60 -8.21
C ALA A 42 3.24 2.10 -8.53
N HIS A 43 4.23 2.98 -8.53
CA HIS A 43 5.62 2.66 -8.90
C HIS A 43 6.60 3.55 -8.16
N ASP A 44 7.83 3.09 -8.01
CA ASP A 44 8.95 3.91 -7.56
C ASP A 44 9.44 4.86 -8.66
N GLN A 45 10.19 5.89 -8.30
CA GLN A 45 10.70 6.90 -9.23
C GLN A 45 11.58 6.29 -10.34
N ALA A 46 12.32 5.23 -10.04
CA ALA A 46 13.15 4.52 -11.01
C ALA A 46 12.37 3.52 -11.88
N MET A 47 11.06 3.39 -11.69
CA MET A 47 10.19 2.46 -12.43
C MET A 47 10.67 1.00 -12.38
N ARG A 48 11.30 0.58 -11.27
CA ARG A 48 11.75 -0.80 -11.06
C ARG A 48 10.61 -1.73 -10.71
N TYR A 49 9.61 -1.20 -10.02
CA TYR A 49 8.46 -1.92 -9.49
C TYR A 49 7.16 -1.33 -9.99
N THR A 50 6.15 -2.17 -10.15
CA THR A 50 4.74 -1.77 -10.20
C THR A 50 4.03 -2.43 -9.03
N PHE A 51 3.57 -1.64 -8.06
CA PHE A 51 2.90 -2.13 -6.86
C PHE A 51 1.39 -2.26 -7.08
N PHE A 52 0.80 -3.30 -6.54
CA PHE A 52 -0.64 -3.52 -6.58
C PHE A 52 -1.09 -4.44 -5.43
N VAL A 53 -2.37 -4.41 -5.14
CA VAL A 53 -2.99 -5.37 -4.22
C VAL A 53 -3.65 -6.48 -5.03
N SER A 54 -3.50 -7.71 -4.56
CA SER A 54 -4.12 -8.89 -5.17
C SER A 54 -4.72 -9.80 -4.11
N HIS A 55 -5.88 -10.36 -4.42
CA HIS A 55 -6.56 -11.35 -3.59
C HIS A 55 -6.22 -12.81 -3.98
N ARG A 56 -5.15 -13.02 -4.76
CA ARG A 56 -4.77 -14.37 -5.24
C ARG A 56 -4.43 -15.37 -4.15
N SER A 57 -4.07 -14.91 -2.96
CA SER A 57 -3.81 -15.74 -1.78
C SER A 57 -5.06 -16.03 -0.93
N GLY A 58 -6.25 -15.60 -1.39
CA GLY A 58 -7.52 -15.73 -0.67
C GLY A 58 -7.91 -14.49 0.13
N GLN A 59 -6.97 -13.57 0.36
CA GLN A 59 -7.18 -12.30 1.04
C GLN A 59 -6.27 -11.24 0.42
N PRO A 60 -6.55 -9.92 0.64
CA PRO A 60 -5.74 -8.87 0.05
C PRO A 60 -4.30 -8.92 0.56
N GLN A 61 -3.35 -8.95 -0.36
CA GLN A 61 -1.91 -8.83 -0.08
C GLN A 61 -1.28 -7.89 -1.10
N ILE A 62 -0.15 -7.27 -0.72
CA ILE A 62 0.60 -6.39 -1.61
C ILE A 62 1.58 -7.23 -2.43
N TYR A 63 1.63 -6.92 -3.71
CA TYR A 63 2.55 -7.50 -4.69
C TYR A 63 3.32 -6.40 -5.40
N ALA A 64 4.53 -6.72 -5.82
CA ALA A 64 5.29 -5.93 -6.77
C ALA A 64 5.52 -6.73 -8.06
N GLU A 65 5.25 -6.13 -9.20
CA GLU A 65 5.83 -6.60 -10.45
C GLU A 65 7.27 -6.10 -10.54
N LEU A 66 8.20 -7.02 -10.73
CA LEU A 66 9.58 -6.71 -11.06
C LEU A 66 9.66 -6.34 -12.55
N ARG A 67 9.71 -5.05 -12.85
CA ARG A 67 9.53 -4.55 -14.23
C ARG A 67 10.54 -5.12 -15.23
N ALA A 68 11.74 -5.47 -14.78
CA ALA A 68 12.77 -6.06 -15.63
C ALA A 68 12.43 -7.47 -16.12
N SER A 69 11.77 -8.28 -15.29
CA SER A 69 11.45 -9.67 -15.60
C SER A 69 9.93 -9.91 -15.82
N GLY A 70 9.11 -9.01 -15.33
CA GLY A 70 7.65 -9.17 -15.28
C GLY A 70 7.17 -10.15 -14.21
N GLN A 71 8.08 -10.74 -13.42
CA GLN A 71 7.72 -11.61 -12.31
C GLN A 71 7.00 -10.84 -11.22
N LEU A 72 6.13 -11.53 -10.49
CA LEU A 72 5.36 -10.94 -9.39
C LEU A 72 5.91 -11.44 -8.07
N LEU A 73 6.29 -10.52 -7.20
CA LEU A 73 6.80 -10.78 -5.86
C LEU A 73 5.72 -10.48 -4.83
N GLN A 74 5.36 -11.45 -4.00
CA GLN A 74 4.47 -11.22 -2.87
C GLN A 74 5.23 -10.52 -1.74
N LEU A 75 4.79 -9.33 -1.36
CA LEU A 75 5.47 -8.48 -0.37
C LEU A 75 4.93 -8.66 1.04
N THR A 76 3.65 -9.01 1.19
CA THR A 76 2.99 -9.14 2.49
C THR A 76 2.27 -10.47 2.64
N ASP A 77 2.04 -10.86 3.90
CA ASP A 77 1.22 -12.02 4.28
C ASP A 77 0.52 -11.74 5.62
N HIS A 78 -0.32 -10.71 5.63
CA HIS A 78 -1.04 -10.25 6.80
C HIS A 78 -2.53 -10.58 6.69
N PRO A 79 -3.14 -11.16 7.74
CA PRO A 79 -4.57 -11.49 7.71
C PRO A 79 -5.49 -10.26 7.67
N HIS A 80 -5.00 -9.11 8.08
CA HIS A 80 -5.77 -7.88 8.22
C HIS A 80 -5.05 -6.68 7.60
N LEU A 81 -4.46 -6.87 6.41
CA LEU A 81 -3.93 -5.77 5.62
C LEU A 81 -5.04 -4.79 5.28
N VAL A 82 -4.75 -3.49 5.39
CA VAL A 82 -5.63 -2.43 4.91
C VAL A 82 -5.27 -2.15 3.44
N PRO A 83 -6.09 -2.58 2.46
CA PRO A 83 -5.66 -2.66 1.06
C PRO A 83 -5.30 -1.33 0.42
N TRP A 84 -5.89 -0.23 0.88
CA TRP A 84 -5.69 1.11 0.32
C TRP A 84 -4.61 1.92 1.02
N SER A 85 -3.91 1.32 2.01
CA SER A 85 -2.87 1.99 2.80
C SER A 85 -1.48 1.95 2.18
N LEU A 86 -1.31 1.14 1.17
CA LEU A 86 -0.02 0.92 0.50
C LEU A 86 0.53 2.24 -0.06
N HIS A 87 1.77 2.56 0.29
CA HIS A 87 2.51 3.72 -0.21
C HIS A 87 3.99 3.38 -0.40
N PRO A 88 4.51 3.30 -1.63
CA PRO A 88 5.94 3.15 -1.85
C PRO A 88 6.67 4.47 -1.56
N THR A 89 7.88 4.41 -1.02
CA THR A 89 8.77 5.56 -0.98
C THR A 89 9.22 5.93 -2.39
N HIS A 90 9.52 7.20 -2.64
CA HIS A 90 9.90 7.68 -3.98
C HIS A 90 11.18 7.02 -4.47
N ASP A 91 12.15 6.77 -3.58
CA ASP A 91 13.38 6.08 -3.90
C ASP A 91 13.20 4.56 -4.10
N GLY A 92 12.02 4.03 -3.79
CA GLY A 92 11.66 2.62 -3.92
C GLY A 92 12.42 1.69 -2.98
N ARG A 93 13.01 2.22 -1.89
CA ARG A 93 13.70 1.41 -0.89
C ARG A 93 12.74 0.77 0.10
N HIS A 94 11.63 1.44 0.36
CA HIS A 94 10.65 0.98 1.33
C HIS A 94 9.24 1.00 0.76
N LEU A 95 8.42 0.14 1.34
CA LEU A 95 6.99 0.14 1.16
C LEU A 95 6.34 0.36 2.53
N LEU A 96 5.47 1.35 2.61
CA LEU A 96 4.67 1.66 3.79
C LEU A 96 3.27 1.09 3.62
N PHE A 97 2.73 0.52 4.66
CA PHE A 97 1.35 0.02 4.67
C PHE A 97 0.83 -0.11 6.10
N THR A 98 -0.49 -0.22 6.25
CA THR A 98 -1.10 -0.46 7.56
C THR A 98 -1.82 -1.80 7.58
N THR A 99 -1.87 -2.37 8.76
CA THR A 99 -2.76 -3.46 9.14
C THR A 99 -3.75 -2.97 10.19
N GLN A 100 -4.67 -3.81 10.63
CA GLN A 100 -5.52 -3.48 11.76
C GLN A 100 -4.74 -3.26 13.07
N SER A 101 -3.54 -3.81 13.18
CA SER A 101 -2.72 -3.77 14.40
C SER A 101 -1.57 -2.77 14.36
N GLY A 102 -1.28 -2.14 13.21
CA GLY A 102 -0.16 -1.20 13.18
C GLY A 102 0.16 -0.61 11.82
N ALA A 103 1.08 0.33 11.85
CA ALA A 103 1.74 0.92 10.69
C ALA A 103 3.11 0.25 10.49
N HIS A 104 3.38 -0.17 9.27
CA HIS A 104 4.52 -1.02 8.92
C HIS A 104 5.38 -0.37 7.84
N ARG A 105 6.67 -0.64 7.92
CA ARG A 105 7.66 -0.34 6.88
C ARG A 105 8.32 -1.65 6.43
N LEU A 106 8.31 -1.93 5.14
CA LEU A 106 8.97 -3.06 4.52
C LEU A 106 10.19 -2.56 3.75
N ASP A 107 11.35 -3.14 4.00
CA ASP A 107 12.54 -2.95 3.18
C ASP A 107 12.42 -3.79 1.90
N MET A 108 12.56 -3.17 0.73
CA MET A 108 12.34 -3.81 -0.56
C MET A 108 13.48 -4.74 -1.00
N GLU A 109 14.66 -4.60 -0.42
CA GLU A 109 15.81 -5.44 -0.73
C GLU A 109 15.83 -6.71 0.12
N THR A 110 15.62 -6.56 1.42
CA THR A 110 15.71 -7.66 2.39
C THR A 110 14.39 -8.32 2.70
N LEU A 111 13.27 -7.66 2.35
CA LEU A 111 11.90 -8.00 2.75
C LEU A 111 11.70 -8.03 4.28
N GLN A 112 12.60 -7.42 5.02
CA GLN A 112 12.42 -7.24 6.46
C GLN A 112 11.34 -6.19 6.72
N GLU A 113 10.51 -6.48 7.71
CA GLU A 113 9.40 -5.64 8.09
C GLU A 113 9.60 -5.12 9.51
N GLU A 114 9.31 -3.85 9.68
CA GLU A 114 9.35 -3.14 10.95
C GLU A 114 7.97 -2.58 11.26
N VAL A 115 7.53 -2.72 12.50
CA VAL A 115 6.34 -2.05 13.03
C VAL A 115 6.74 -0.67 13.53
N LEU A 116 6.34 0.37 12.82
CA LEU A 116 6.62 1.76 13.20
C LEU A 116 5.74 2.22 14.36
N VAL A 117 4.47 1.82 14.31
CA VAL A 117 3.48 2.16 15.34
C VAL A 117 2.53 0.98 15.51
N ALA A 118 2.32 0.55 16.75
CA ALA A 118 1.26 -0.38 17.08
C ALA A 118 -0.04 0.38 17.37
N PHE A 119 -1.16 -0.11 16.85
CA PHE A 119 -2.47 0.48 17.10
C PHE A 119 -3.21 -0.30 18.18
N GLU A 120 -3.78 0.40 19.13
CA GLU A 120 -4.69 -0.19 20.12
C GLU A 120 -6.07 -0.48 19.51
N GLN A 121 -6.44 0.26 18.48
CA GLN A 121 -7.70 0.14 17.76
C GLN A 121 -7.48 0.04 16.25
N GLN A 122 -8.47 -0.49 15.54
CA GLN A 122 -8.37 -0.64 14.08
C GLN A 122 -8.27 0.72 13.40
N PRO A 123 -7.23 0.96 12.59
CA PRO A 123 -7.11 2.18 11.82
C PRO A 123 -8.24 2.20 10.76
N ASN A 124 -8.69 3.39 10.41
CA ASN A 124 -9.54 3.66 9.25
C ASN A 124 -10.93 3.03 9.26
N GLN A 125 -11.44 2.58 10.39
CA GLN A 125 -12.85 2.22 10.50
C GLN A 125 -13.71 3.46 10.73
N VAL A 126 -14.39 3.90 9.68
CA VAL A 126 -15.45 4.90 9.76
C VAL A 126 -16.77 4.16 9.60
N GLU A 127 -17.55 4.03 10.69
CA GLU A 127 -18.87 3.43 10.63
C GLU A 127 -19.77 4.19 9.66
N GLY A 128 -20.44 3.45 8.77
CA GLY A 128 -21.47 3.97 7.88
C GLY A 128 -20.95 4.70 6.64
N MET A 129 -19.65 4.83 6.44
CA MET A 129 -19.09 5.44 5.23
C MET A 129 -18.49 4.40 4.29
N VAL A 130 -19.20 4.06 3.23
CA VAL A 130 -18.69 3.19 2.17
C VAL A 130 -17.54 3.91 1.47
N GLY A 131 -16.36 3.32 1.50
CA GLY A 131 -15.18 3.80 0.80
C GLY A 131 -14.53 5.06 1.36
N ALA A 132 -15.13 5.69 2.33
CA ALA A 132 -14.50 6.84 2.96
C ALA A 132 -13.29 6.39 3.75
N ALA A 133 -12.27 7.16 3.68
CA ALA A 133 -10.99 6.91 4.31
C ALA A 133 -10.34 5.57 3.95
N MET A 134 -10.94 4.69 3.29
CA MET A 134 -10.48 3.39 2.78
C MET A 134 -9.07 2.95 3.19
N GLY A 135 -8.58 3.44 4.31
CA GLY A 135 -7.23 3.25 4.75
C GLY A 135 -6.17 3.99 3.95
N THR A 136 -6.56 4.99 3.17
CA THR A 136 -5.61 5.77 2.37
C THR A 136 -4.67 6.57 3.26
N THR A 137 -3.40 6.52 2.92
CA THR A 137 -2.35 7.24 3.62
C THR A 137 -1.67 8.23 2.67
N THR A 138 -0.90 9.14 3.18
CA THR A 138 -0.12 10.05 2.34
C THR A 138 1.30 10.22 2.88
N LEU A 139 2.25 10.32 1.97
CA LEU A 139 3.67 10.50 2.27
C LEU A 139 4.12 11.86 1.74
N SER A 140 4.92 12.58 2.54
CA SER A 140 5.54 13.83 2.09
C SER A 140 6.50 13.60 0.93
N GLY A 141 6.68 14.63 0.09
CA GLY A 141 7.50 14.52 -1.11
C GLY A 141 9.00 14.27 -0.84
N ASP A 142 9.44 14.42 0.40
CA ASP A 142 10.80 14.14 0.85
C ASP A 142 10.94 12.79 1.57
N ASP A 143 9.90 11.95 1.55
CA ASP A 143 9.82 10.64 2.22
C ASP A 143 10.04 10.70 3.75
N ARG A 144 9.82 11.84 4.40
CA ARG A 144 10.06 11.98 5.84
C ARG A 144 8.85 11.78 6.70
N THR A 145 7.70 12.28 6.26
CA THR A 145 6.49 12.27 7.06
C THR A 145 5.40 11.44 6.39
N TRP A 146 4.96 10.41 7.10
CA TRP A 146 3.85 9.59 6.68
C TRP A 146 2.62 9.90 7.52
N ALA A 147 1.54 10.31 6.88
CA ALA A 147 0.28 10.65 7.53
C ALA A 147 -0.76 9.53 7.35
N ILE A 148 -1.34 9.10 8.45
CA ILE A 148 -2.29 7.99 8.52
C ILE A 148 -3.55 8.45 9.25
N PRO A 149 -4.74 8.31 8.68
CA PRO A 149 -5.98 8.48 9.42
C PRO A 149 -6.18 7.30 10.37
N VAL A 150 -6.34 7.59 11.65
CA VAL A 150 -6.61 6.58 12.69
C VAL A 150 -7.90 6.93 13.42
N ARG A 151 -8.53 5.92 14.02
CA ARG A 151 -9.68 6.14 14.88
C ARG A 151 -9.33 5.72 16.30
N HIS A 152 -9.50 6.64 17.23
CA HIS A 152 -9.25 6.42 18.64
C HIS A 152 -10.38 7.03 19.48
N GLY A 153 -10.91 6.28 20.45
CA GLY A 153 -11.98 6.77 21.33
C GLY A 153 -13.26 7.23 20.61
N GLY A 154 -13.57 6.62 19.46
CA GLY A 154 -14.71 7.00 18.63
C GLY A 154 -14.50 8.24 17.75
N ARG A 155 -13.31 8.84 17.77
CA ARG A 155 -12.95 10.03 16.99
C ARG A 155 -11.92 9.70 15.93
N SER A 156 -11.92 10.47 14.84
CA SER A 156 -10.92 10.34 13.77
C SER A 156 -9.79 11.33 14.00
N HIS A 157 -8.56 10.85 13.94
CA HIS A 157 -7.35 11.63 14.10
C HIS A 157 -6.43 11.43 12.90
N MET A 158 -5.52 12.36 12.67
CA MET A 158 -4.40 12.16 11.77
C MET A 158 -3.15 11.86 12.60
N LEU A 159 -2.59 10.70 12.41
CA LEU A 159 -1.30 10.31 12.97
C LEU A 159 -0.21 10.63 11.96
N PHE A 160 0.77 11.42 12.38
CA PHE A 160 1.96 11.73 11.60
C PHE A 160 3.15 10.97 12.17
N ILE A 161 3.85 10.26 11.31
CA ILE A 161 5.03 9.45 11.65
C ILE A 161 6.24 10.09 10.97
N ASP A 162 7.21 10.57 11.74
CA ASP A 162 8.54 10.92 11.22
C ASP A 162 9.32 9.62 10.97
N LEU A 163 9.56 9.31 9.70
CA LEU A 163 10.20 8.06 9.29
C LEU A 163 11.71 8.02 9.58
N GLN A 164 12.34 9.16 9.84
CA GLN A 164 13.76 9.23 10.19
C GLN A 164 13.97 9.15 11.71
N GLN A 165 13.16 9.91 12.46
CA GLN A 165 13.27 9.95 13.92
C GLN A 165 12.48 8.85 14.61
N GLN A 166 11.58 8.19 13.87
CA GLN A 166 10.64 7.19 14.40
C GLN A 166 9.77 7.75 15.53
N THR A 167 9.41 9.02 15.42
CA THR A 167 8.53 9.71 16.36
C THR A 167 7.16 9.90 15.75
N THR A 168 6.14 9.96 16.59
CA THR A 168 4.76 10.15 16.19
C THR A 168 4.15 11.34 16.88
N HIS A 169 3.25 12.04 16.20
CA HIS A 169 2.36 12.99 16.82
C HIS A 169 0.97 12.91 16.19
N GLU A 170 -0.05 13.11 16.99
CA GLU A 170 -1.42 13.24 16.52
C GLU A 170 -1.75 14.70 16.33
N ALA A 171 -2.34 15.03 15.19
CA ALA A 171 -2.93 16.33 14.95
C ALA A 171 -4.35 16.14 14.43
N PHE A 172 -5.22 17.05 14.85
CA PHE A 172 -6.65 17.11 14.57
C PHE A 172 -7.53 16.08 15.27
N ASP A 173 -8.28 16.59 16.24
CA ASP A 173 -9.55 16.07 16.64
C ASP A 173 -10.63 16.64 15.69
N ASN A 174 -10.92 15.94 14.61
CA ASN A 174 -12.01 16.36 13.75
C ASN A 174 -13.32 15.86 14.35
N THR A 175 -13.87 16.62 15.26
CA THR A 175 -15.28 16.53 15.59
C THR A 175 -16.05 17.03 14.37
N ILE A 176 -16.33 16.14 13.43
CA ILE A 176 -17.32 16.43 12.39
C ILE A 176 -18.65 16.48 13.13
N ILE A 177 -19.15 17.67 13.32
CA ILE A 177 -20.51 17.95 13.80
C ILE A 177 -21.48 17.57 12.70
#